data_dcbabbe14f5b12860f0ca51a9c74b097
#
_entry.id   dcbabbe14f5b12860f0ca51a9c74b097
#
_cell.length_a   1.000
_cell.length_b   1.000
_cell.length_c   1.000
_cell.angle_alpha   90.00
_cell.angle_beta   90.00
_cell.angle_gamma   90.00
#
_symmetry.space_group_name_H-M   'P 1'
#
loop_
_entity.id
_entity.type
_entity.pdbx_description
1 polymer ?
#
loop_
_entity_poly.entity_id
_entity_poly.type
_entity_poly.pdbx_seq_one_letter_code
_entity_poly.pdbx_strand_id
1 'polypeptide(L)'
;MENLLSTASEYEDFDRTVVSNAIKNWNSSVSYPNLTIQSTTLFCPVDLKVYNWVNGTKTLNIEIKTQNGNYPSFLLKKEKLERMRREAGNGDLWYVVINPDSSTIYWYDCKSLDWSKVYCKDLYQKVSNTRNLGYASYETYYIPRSLTFTTTEYAYNS
;
A
#
# COMPACT_ATOMS: atom_id res chain seq x y z
N MET A 1 -17.87 -7.87 -24.09
CA MET A 1 -18.02 -7.64 -22.62
C MET A 1 -16.67 -7.87 -21.98
N GLU A 2 -16.07 -6.81 -21.50
CA GLU A 2 -14.80 -6.94 -20.81
C GLU A 2 -14.97 -7.73 -19.52
N ASN A 3 -14.06 -8.66 -19.29
CA ASN A 3 -14.06 -9.44 -18.08
C ASN A 3 -13.62 -8.56 -16.90
N LEU A 4 -14.51 -8.34 -15.93
CA LEU A 4 -14.23 -7.53 -14.73
C LEU A 4 -12.97 -7.98 -13.99
N LEU A 5 -12.64 -9.28 -14.06
CA LEU A 5 -11.43 -9.82 -13.45
C LEU A 5 -10.15 -9.35 -14.15
N SER A 6 -10.16 -9.23 -15.48
CA SER A 6 -8.99 -8.71 -16.22
C SER A 6 -8.77 -7.23 -15.93
N THR A 7 -9.82 -6.44 -15.81
CA THR A 7 -9.73 -5.02 -15.50
C THR A 7 -9.13 -4.80 -14.09
N ALA A 8 -9.60 -5.55 -13.09
CA ALA A 8 -9.06 -5.47 -11.73
C ALA A 8 -7.58 -5.87 -11.68
N SER A 9 -7.20 -6.93 -12.41
CA SER A 9 -5.80 -7.37 -12.52
C SER A 9 -4.91 -6.32 -13.18
N GLU A 10 -5.39 -5.66 -14.23
CA GLU A 10 -4.65 -4.58 -14.92
C GLU A 10 -4.38 -3.40 -13.99
N TYR A 11 -5.36 -2.99 -13.17
CA TYR A 11 -5.18 -1.92 -12.19
C TYR A 11 -4.18 -2.30 -11.10
N GLU A 12 -4.22 -3.51 -10.59
CA GLU A 12 -3.25 -3.98 -9.60
C GLU A 12 -1.84 -4.01 -10.17
N ASP A 13 -1.67 -4.46 -11.42
CA ASP A 13 -0.38 -4.47 -12.10
C ASP A 13 0.13 -3.04 -12.34
N PHE A 14 -0.75 -2.12 -12.68
CA PHE A 14 -0.41 -0.70 -12.83
C PHE A 14 0.08 -0.11 -11.51
N ASP A 15 -0.64 -0.33 -10.43
CA ASP A 15 -0.28 0.18 -9.10
C ASP A 15 1.08 -0.35 -8.65
N ARG A 16 1.33 -1.64 -8.82
CA ARG A 16 2.62 -2.27 -8.51
C ARG A 16 3.75 -1.69 -9.36
N THR A 17 3.49 -1.44 -10.64
CA THR A 17 4.46 -0.84 -11.55
C THR A 17 4.81 0.59 -11.12
N VAL A 18 3.82 1.40 -10.78
CA VAL A 18 4.04 2.78 -10.32
C VAL A 18 4.92 2.80 -9.08
N VAL A 19 4.61 1.99 -8.08
CA VAL A 19 5.38 1.93 -6.83
C VAL A 19 6.78 1.36 -7.08
N SER A 20 6.90 0.30 -7.89
CA SER A 20 8.20 -0.29 -8.23
C SER A 20 9.11 0.71 -8.94
N ASN A 21 8.57 1.49 -9.86
CA ASN A 21 9.33 2.52 -10.58
C ASN A 21 9.80 3.63 -9.63
N ALA A 22 8.95 4.04 -8.68
CA ALA A 22 9.32 5.03 -7.68
C ALA A 22 10.48 4.53 -6.81
N ILE A 23 10.47 3.27 -6.40
CA ILE A 23 11.55 2.65 -5.62
C ILE A 23 12.84 2.58 -6.44
N LYS A 24 12.76 2.19 -7.70
CA LYS A 24 13.92 2.13 -8.60
C LYS A 24 14.54 3.51 -8.82
N ASN A 25 13.72 4.53 -9.00
CA ASN A 25 14.19 5.91 -9.15
C ASN A 25 14.90 6.41 -7.88
N TRP A 26 14.33 6.12 -6.72
CA TRP A 26 14.97 6.43 -5.46
C TRP A 26 16.29 5.67 -5.31
N ASN A 27 16.32 4.38 -5.65
CA ASN A 27 17.54 3.57 -5.55
C ASN A 27 18.63 4.03 -6.47
N SER A 28 18.31 4.68 -7.59
CA SER A 28 19.32 5.23 -8.49
C SER A 28 20.17 6.30 -7.82
N SER A 29 19.64 6.98 -6.80
CA SER A 29 20.37 8.02 -6.06
C SER A 29 21.14 7.48 -4.85
N VAL A 30 20.71 6.36 -4.25
CA VAL A 30 21.36 5.77 -3.06
C VAL A 30 22.21 4.53 -3.39
N SER A 31 21.98 3.92 -4.55
CA SER A 31 22.79 2.84 -5.12
C SER A 31 22.92 1.62 -4.20
N TYR A 32 21.82 1.10 -3.66
CA TYR A 32 21.85 -0.19 -2.99
C TYR A 32 22.07 -1.30 -4.02
N PRO A 33 23.21 -2.01 -3.99
CA PRO A 33 23.46 -3.08 -4.93
C PRO A 33 22.52 -4.27 -4.64
N ASN A 34 22.12 -4.96 -5.71
CA ASN A 34 21.27 -6.17 -5.61
C ASN A 34 19.87 -5.96 -5.04
N LEU A 35 19.39 -4.71 -4.94
CA LEU A 35 18.01 -4.46 -4.57
C LEU A 35 17.08 -5.09 -5.62
N THR A 36 16.17 -5.94 -5.16
CA THR A 36 15.24 -6.67 -6.01
C THR A 36 13.82 -6.43 -5.56
N ILE A 37 12.93 -6.09 -6.49
CA ILE A 37 11.51 -5.89 -6.23
C ILE A 37 10.73 -7.06 -6.80
N GLN A 38 9.91 -7.70 -5.98
CA GLN A 38 9.12 -8.85 -6.38
C GLN A 38 7.65 -8.66 -6.04
N SER A 39 6.78 -8.90 -7.02
CA SER A 39 5.34 -8.97 -6.78
C SER A 39 5.00 -10.24 -6.02
N THR A 40 4.07 -10.13 -5.09
CA THR A 40 3.62 -11.27 -4.30
C THR A 40 2.45 -11.98 -4.98
N THR A 41 2.05 -13.11 -4.40
CA THR A 41 0.89 -13.87 -4.86
C THR A 41 -0.42 -13.23 -4.40
N LEU A 42 -1.53 -13.62 -5.03
CA LEU A 42 -2.87 -13.08 -4.78
C LEU A 42 -3.29 -13.13 -3.31
N PHE A 43 -2.87 -14.16 -2.56
CA PHE A 43 -3.29 -14.34 -1.16
C PHE A 43 -2.31 -13.76 -0.15
N CYS A 44 -1.21 -13.17 -0.60
CA CYS A 44 -0.26 -12.53 0.30
C CYS A 44 -0.84 -11.22 0.85
N PRO A 45 -0.71 -10.94 2.16
CA PRO A 45 -1.22 -9.70 2.76
C PRO A 45 -0.54 -8.43 2.29
N VAL A 46 0.58 -8.52 1.60
CA VAL A 46 1.30 -7.38 1.03
C VAL A 46 1.45 -7.58 -0.48
N ASP A 47 1.60 -6.49 -1.22
CA ASP A 47 1.65 -6.50 -2.68
C ASP A 47 3.05 -6.67 -3.25
N LEU A 48 4.05 -6.09 -2.60
CA LEU A 48 5.44 -6.13 -3.04
C LEU A 48 6.35 -6.49 -1.88
N LYS A 49 7.44 -7.19 -2.22
CA LYS A 49 8.59 -7.38 -1.33
C LYS A 49 9.84 -6.84 -2.01
N VAL A 50 10.58 -6.02 -1.28
CA VAL A 50 11.85 -5.46 -1.74
C VAL A 50 12.96 -6.12 -0.95
N TYR A 51 13.78 -6.89 -1.64
CA TYR A 51 14.91 -7.61 -1.03
C TYR A 51 16.18 -6.79 -1.12
N ASN A 52 17.10 -7.08 -0.22
CA ASN A 52 18.37 -6.35 -0.11
C ASN A 52 18.16 -4.85 0.16
N TRP A 53 17.09 -4.57 0.90
CA TRP A 53 16.75 -3.25 1.40
C TRP A 53 17.69 -2.88 2.55
N VAL A 54 18.14 -1.67 2.58
CA VAL A 54 19.05 -1.12 3.59
C VAL A 54 20.29 -2.01 3.82
N ASN A 55 21.35 -1.74 3.07
CA ASN A 55 22.64 -2.45 3.14
C ASN A 55 22.56 -3.97 2.90
N GLY A 56 21.52 -4.43 2.22
CA GLY A 56 21.37 -5.83 1.84
C GLY A 56 20.93 -6.76 2.96
N THR A 57 20.46 -6.24 4.10
CA THR A 57 20.16 -7.05 5.30
C THR A 57 18.68 -7.14 5.63
N LYS A 58 17.84 -6.31 5.03
CA LYS A 58 16.40 -6.26 5.36
C LYS A 58 15.52 -6.52 4.16
N THR A 59 14.32 -7.00 4.44
CA THR A 59 13.23 -7.08 3.47
C THR A 59 12.21 -5.98 3.79
N LEU A 60 11.82 -5.22 2.78
CA LEU A 60 10.73 -4.26 2.89
C LEU A 60 9.47 -4.87 2.32
N ASN A 61 8.41 -4.87 3.12
CA ASN A 61 7.09 -5.35 2.71
C ASN A 61 6.18 -4.15 2.46
N ILE A 62 5.50 -4.14 1.33
CA ILE A 62 4.69 -2.99 0.90
C ILE A 62 3.27 -3.45 0.55
N GLU A 63 2.29 -2.85 1.20
CA GLU A 63 0.88 -2.93 0.80
C GLU A 63 0.50 -1.65 0.06
N ILE A 64 -0.13 -1.80 -1.09
CA ILE A 64 -0.51 -0.68 -1.96
C ILE A 64 -2.03 -0.54 -1.96
N LYS A 65 -2.49 0.68 -1.79
CA LYS A 65 -3.91 1.01 -1.89
C LYS A 65 -4.08 2.21 -2.80
N THR A 66 -5.04 2.14 -3.71
CA THR A 66 -5.47 3.30 -4.50
C THR A 66 -6.68 3.92 -3.83
N GLN A 67 -6.61 5.21 -3.57
CA GLN A 67 -7.73 5.94 -2.98
C GLN A 67 -7.89 7.27 -3.69
N ASN A 68 -9.03 7.43 -4.35
CA ASN A 68 -9.43 8.67 -5.01
C ASN A 68 -9.97 9.68 -4.00
N GLY A 69 -10.05 10.94 -4.44
CA GLY A 69 -10.63 12.00 -3.65
C GLY A 69 -9.62 12.75 -2.78
N ASN A 70 -10.09 13.83 -2.18
CA ASN A 70 -9.26 14.72 -1.37
C ASN A 70 -9.67 14.63 0.11
N TYR A 71 -9.64 13.44 0.66
CA TYR A 71 -9.95 13.21 2.06
C TYR A 71 -8.73 13.48 2.95
N PRO A 72 -8.94 13.95 4.20
CA PRO A 72 -7.83 14.25 5.10
C PRO A 72 -7.11 13.01 5.63
N SER A 73 -7.72 11.84 5.50
CA SER A 73 -7.16 10.58 6.00
C SER A 73 -7.36 9.46 5.00
N PHE A 74 -6.43 8.50 5.02
CA PHE A 74 -6.55 7.25 4.30
C PHE A 74 -7.01 6.13 5.22
N LEU A 75 -7.74 5.18 4.66
CA LEU A 75 -8.35 4.10 5.42
C LEU A 75 -7.52 2.82 5.34
N LEU A 76 -7.33 2.17 6.49
CA LEU A 76 -6.69 0.86 6.56
C LEU A 76 -7.43 0.02 7.61
N LYS A 77 -7.99 -1.11 7.20
CA LYS A 77 -8.65 -2.03 8.13
C LYS A 77 -7.65 -2.56 9.15
N LYS A 78 -8.04 -2.57 10.42
CA LYS A 78 -7.19 -3.06 11.51
C LYS A 78 -6.77 -4.51 11.31
N GLU A 79 -7.68 -5.37 10.89
CA GLU A 79 -7.39 -6.77 10.60
C GLU A 79 -6.35 -6.90 9.48
N LYS A 80 -6.46 -6.07 8.45
CA LYS A 80 -5.48 -6.05 7.35
C LYS A 80 -4.09 -5.70 7.86
N LEU A 81 -3.97 -4.67 8.68
CA LEU A 81 -2.69 -4.28 9.26
C LEU A 81 -2.08 -5.40 10.10
N GLU A 82 -2.88 -6.11 10.89
CA GLU A 82 -2.40 -7.24 11.67
C GLU A 82 -1.84 -8.35 10.79
N ARG A 83 -2.51 -8.65 9.66
CA ARG A 83 -2.01 -9.63 8.69
C ARG A 83 -0.73 -9.16 8.00
N MET A 84 -0.66 -7.88 7.64
CA MET A 84 0.56 -7.28 7.07
C MET A 84 1.74 -7.38 8.03
N ARG A 85 1.52 -7.09 9.30
CA ARG A 85 2.56 -7.18 10.33
C ARG A 85 3.08 -8.61 10.51
N ARG A 86 2.19 -9.60 10.49
CA ARG A 86 2.59 -11.01 10.57
C ARG A 86 3.42 -11.42 9.36
N GLU A 87 3.02 -11.00 8.17
CA GLU A 87 3.77 -11.27 6.94
C GLU A 87 5.15 -10.62 6.95
N ALA A 88 5.26 -9.38 7.42
CA ALA A 88 6.52 -8.66 7.48
C ALA A 88 7.49 -9.25 8.49
N GLY A 89 6.99 -9.79 9.60
CA GLY A 89 7.84 -10.32 10.68
C GLY A 89 8.84 -9.27 11.16
N ASN A 90 10.13 -9.58 11.07
CA ASN A 90 11.21 -8.66 11.43
C ASN A 90 11.58 -7.67 10.33
N GLY A 91 11.02 -7.81 9.15
CA GLY A 91 11.24 -6.88 8.04
C GLY A 91 10.55 -5.54 8.24
N ASP A 92 10.87 -4.58 7.40
CA ASP A 92 10.16 -3.32 7.36
C ASP A 92 8.78 -3.47 6.71
N LEU A 93 7.85 -2.63 7.11
CA LEU A 93 6.48 -2.65 6.60
C LEU A 93 6.05 -1.24 6.25
N TRP A 94 5.68 -1.05 4.98
CA TRP A 94 5.18 0.23 4.49
C TRP A 94 3.78 0.08 3.92
N TYR A 95 2.94 1.04 4.24
CA TYR A 95 1.64 1.23 3.63
C TYR A 95 1.75 2.38 2.62
N VAL A 96 1.40 2.12 1.39
CA VAL A 96 1.59 3.06 0.28
C VAL A 96 0.24 3.34 -0.36
N VAL A 97 -0.13 4.60 -0.41
CA VAL A 97 -1.40 5.03 -1.01
C VAL A 97 -1.13 5.83 -2.27
N ILE A 98 -1.69 5.36 -3.38
CA ILE A 98 -1.68 6.09 -4.65
C ILE A 98 -2.97 6.91 -4.72
N ASN A 99 -2.83 8.21 -4.93
CA ASN A 99 -3.96 9.09 -5.21
C ASN A 99 -3.89 9.53 -6.67
N PRO A 100 -4.72 8.94 -7.56
CA PRO A 100 -4.68 9.28 -8.98
C PRO A 100 -5.10 10.72 -9.28
N ASP A 101 -5.99 11.30 -8.46
CA ASP A 101 -6.49 12.65 -8.70
C ASP A 101 -5.38 13.71 -8.62
N SER A 102 -4.38 13.49 -7.79
CA SER A 102 -3.22 14.37 -7.65
C SER A 102 -1.92 13.78 -8.21
N SER A 103 -1.98 12.58 -8.78
CA SER A 103 -0.79 11.84 -9.23
C SER A 103 0.30 11.74 -8.16
N THR A 104 -0.14 11.50 -6.92
CA THR A 104 0.74 11.49 -5.75
C THR A 104 0.74 10.13 -5.09
N ILE A 105 1.90 9.70 -4.64
CA ILE A 105 2.09 8.51 -3.82
C ILE A 105 2.43 8.95 -2.40
N TYR A 106 1.67 8.47 -1.42
CA TYR A 106 1.89 8.71 0.01
C TYR A 106 2.55 7.47 0.63
N TRP A 107 3.69 7.67 1.26
CA TRP A 107 4.50 6.60 1.84
C TRP A 107 4.40 6.64 3.35
N TYR A 108 3.90 5.57 3.96
CA TYR A 108 3.80 5.44 5.42
C TYR A 108 4.67 4.28 5.89
N ASP A 109 5.66 4.58 6.71
CA ASP A 109 6.43 3.56 7.42
C ASP A 109 5.64 3.13 8.65
N CYS A 110 5.11 1.93 8.65
CA CYS A 110 4.23 1.45 9.70
C CYS A 110 4.93 1.27 11.05
N LYS A 111 6.25 1.15 11.06
CA LYS A 111 7.02 1.05 12.31
C LYS A 111 7.31 2.39 12.97
N SER A 112 7.52 3.43 12.16
CA SER A 112 7.82 4.78 12.67
C SER A 112 6.60 5.68 12.80
N LEU A 113 5.46 5.29 12.23
CA LEU A 113 4.22 6.04 12.31
C LEU A 113 3.76 6.19 13.76
N ASP A 114 3.41 7.41 14.15
CA ASP A 114 2.84 7.66 15.47
C ASP A 114 1.38 7.24 15.53
N TRP A 115 1.13 5.99 15.91
CA TRP A 115 -0.20 5.41 15.96
C TRP A 115 -1.11 6.05 17.01
N SER A 116 -0.55 6.81 17.97
CA SER A 116 -1.37 7.57 18.93
C SER A 116 -2.16 8.69 18.28
N LYS A 117 -1.73 9.12 17.10
CA LYS A 117 -2.41 10.15 16.29
C LYS A 117 -3.32 9.57 15.21
N VAL A 118 -3.44 8.25 15.14
CA VAL A 118 -4.27 7.55 14.17
C VAL A 118 -5.59 7.16 14.83
N TYR A 119 -6.68 7.62 14.24
CA TYR A 119 -8.02 7.30 14.73
C TYR A 119 -8.39 5.88 14.32
N CYS A 120 -8.99 5.13 15.24
CA CYS A 120 -9.54 3.80 14.95
C CYS A 120 -11.00 3.78 15.35
N LYS A 121 -11.87 3.48 14.39
CA LYS A 121 -13.30 3.35 14.65
C LYS A 121 -13.93 2.37 13.67
N ASP A 122 -15.12 1.90 14.01
CA ASP A 122 -15.90 1.04 13.12
C ASP A 122 -16.35 1.83 11.89
N LEU A 123 -16.08 1.28 10.73
CA LEU A 123 -16.57 1.78 9.46
C LEU A 123 -17.51 0.76 8.84
N TYR A 124 -18.72 1.22 8.54
CA TYR A 124 -19.76 0.40 7.89
C TYR A 124 -19.51 0.42 6.38
N GLN A 125 -19.16 -0.74 5.83
CA GLN A 125 -18.81 -0.86 4.42
C GLN A 125 -19.62 -1.97 3.74
N LYS A 126 -19.88 -1.78 2.45
CA LYS A 126 -20.47 -2.80 1.61
C LYS A 126 -19.53 -4.00 1.50
N VAL A 127 -20.07 -5.19 1.76
CA VAL A 127 -19.30 -6.44 1.60
C VAL A 127 -19.24 -6.78 0.13
N SER A 128 -18.03 -6.96 -0.41
CA SER A 128 -17.78 -7.18 -1.83
C SER A 128 -17.57 -8.64 -2.19
N ASN A 129 -18.12 -9.60 -1.41
CA ASN A 129 -18.02 -11.00 -1.78
C ASN A 129 -19.36 -11.52 -2.32
N THR A 130 -19.29 -12.57 -3.15
CA THR A 130 -20.45 -13.13 -3.83
C THR A 130 -21.45 -13.86 -2.90
N ARG A 131 -21.08 -14.12 -1.64
CA ARG A 131 -21.89 -14.85 -0.67
C ARG A 131 -22.66 -13.94 0.29
N ASN A 132 -22.19 -12.72 0.49
CA ASN A 132 -22.80 -11.74 1.37
C ASN A 132 -23.04 -10.44 0.62
N LEU A 133 -24.27 -10.27 0.14
CA LEU A 133 -24.75 -9.02 -0.40
C LEU A 133 -25.27 -8.17 0.75
N GLY A 134 -24.43 -7.34 1.34
CA GLY A 134 -24.82 -6.52 2.47
C GLY A 134 -23.70 -5.61 2.93
N TYR A 135 -23.86 -5.10 4.12
CA TYR A 135 -22.89 -4.22 4.75
C TYR A 135 -22.34 -4.90 6.00
N ALA A 136 -21.08 -4.71 6.26
CA ALA A 136 -20.43 -5.13 7.49
C ALA A 136 -19.65 -3.99 8.10
N SER A 137 -19.51 -4.01 9.43
CA SER A 137 -18.72 -3.05 10.17
C SER A 137 -17.31 -3.60 10.39
N TYR A 138 -16.30 -2.80 10.08
CA TYR A 138 -14.89 -3.15 10.26
C TYR A 138 -14.18 -2.09 11.07
N GLU A 139 -13.43 -2.50 12.07
CA GLU A 139 -12.50 -1.60 12.74
C GLU A 139 -11.48 -1.09 11.72
N THR A 140 -11.40 0.23 11.58
CA THR A 140 -10.64 0.86 10.52
C THR A 140 -9.80 2.00 11.09
N TYR A 141 -8.52 2.01 10.72
CA TYR A 141 -7.64 3.13 10.98
C TYR A 141 -7.87 4.25 9.96
N TYR A 142 -7.95 5.47 10.47
CA TYR A 142 -7.99 6.70 9.68
C TYR A 142 -6.62 7.35 9.81
N ILE A 143 -5.79 7.15 8.80
CA ILE A 143 -4.39 7.58 8.82
C ILE A 143 -4.31 8.97 8.18
N PRO A 144 -4.01 10.03 8.96
CA PRO A 144 -3.94 11.37 8.42
C PRO A 144 -2.88 11.50 7.32
N ARG A 145 -3.19 12.27 6.28
CA ARG A 145 -2.21 12.59 5.23
C ARG A 145 -0.99 13.29 5.81
N SER A 146 -1.19 14.09 6.85
CA SER A 146 -0.11 14.83 7.52
C SER A 146 0.93 13.95 8.19
N LEU A 147 0.62 12.68 8.44
CA LEU A 147 1.55 11.72 9.05
C LEU A 147 2.36 10.93 8.03
N THR A 148 2.25 11.25 6.75
CA THR A 148 3.06 10.60 5.72
C THR A 148 4.56 10.81 5.99
N PHE A 149 5.35 9.75 5.77
CA PHE A 149 6.80 9.84 5.84
C PHE A 149 7.35 10.73 4.73
N THR A 150 6.86 10.51 3.51
CA THR A 150 7.20 11.31 2.33
C THR A 150 6.13 11.14 1.26
N THR A 151 6.12 12.05 0.31
CA THR A 151 5.29 11.95 -0.88
C THR A 151 6.15 11.98 -2.13
N THR A 152 5.72 11.25 -3.16
CA THR A 152 6.34 11.33 -4.49
C THR A 152 5.26 11.53 -5.53
N GLU A 153 5.61 12.21 -6.61
CA GLU A 153 4.73 12.35 -7.75
C GLU A 153 5.09 11.33 -8.82
N TYR A 154 4.11 10.90 -9.60
CA TYR A 154 4.35 10.03 -10.74
C TYR A 154 3.68 10.60 -11.99
N ALA A 155 4.29 10.34 -13.14
CA ALA A 155 3.70 10.73 -14.42
C ALA A 155 2.68 9.69 -14.86
N TYR A 156 1.47 10.16 -15.23
CA TYR A 156 0.54 9.33 -15.97
C TYR A 156 1.11 9.17 -17.39
N ASN A 157 1.62 8.00 -17.68
CA ASN A 157 1.90 7.65 -19.05
C ASN A 157 0.61 7.21 -19.69
N SER A 158 0.08 8.11 -20.49
CA SER A 158 -0.99 7.80 -21.40
C SER A 158 -0.54 6.74 -22.42
#